data_4663910b3b81a7893e8c0f4aafea84af
#
_entry.id   4663910b3b81a7893e8c0f4aafea84af
#
_cell.length_a   1.000
_cell.length_b   1.000
_cell.length_c   1.000
_cell.angle_alpha   90.00
_cell.angle_beta   90.00
_cell.angle_gamma   90.00
#
_symmetry.space_group_name_H-M   'P 1'
#
loop_
_entity.id
_entity.type
_entity.pdbx_description
1 polymer ?
#
loop_
_entity_poly.entity_id
_entity_poly.type
_entity_poly.pdbx_seq_one_letter_code
_entity_poly.pdbx_strand_id
1 'polypeptide(L)'
;VNTATLPPRPGPARIALLGVLQILSWGGSFYLLGVLADPIAHDTGWSHQWVLGGASIGLLVASLLSPRVGRLIARVGGRKVIAAHGLIMAVGLAMMALAPNLAVYLLAWVVLGAAMATGLYDALFTSLGATYGMQARPIIVGVTLISGFCTTVIWPLLALMVHLLGWRGTCGAFAVLVLVALFPLYRLALPEHVNAPAHQRAEQGAGEPLAPSIYWVMTALFAIAAALMTCISIVLLTVLQARGHSLASAIALAALVGPAQVLCRVIDLALKRQAPLFTALLSSGMTAIGLLVVEFVPSLVAWGLVCYGAGNGLRAIVKSTLPLVVVRPADYAVVSGRMARPALLAQAVAPIACGYLISTLGSEAMIHMLAAMALLAFGLCLWLARLIAQRQALHGQAAV
;
A
#
# COMPACT_ATOMS: atom_id res chain seq x y z
N VAL A 1 -27.18 -29.00 11.42
CA VAL A 1 -25.83 -28.80 10.87
C VAL A 1 -25.83 -27.43 10.20
N ASN A 2 -25.45 -26.38 10.93
CA ASN A 2 -25.33 -25.03 10.39
C ASN A 2 -23.95 -24.95 9.70
N THR A 3 -23.91 -25.21 8.39
CA THR A 3 -22.77 -24.88 7.56
C THR A 3 -22.65 -23.36 7.57
N ALA A 4 -21.72 -22.81 8.34
CA ALA A 4 -21.43 -21.38 8.29
C ALA A 4 -20.90 -21.07 6.89
N THR A 5 -21.82 -20.70 6.00
CA THR A 5 -21.49 -20.25 4.66
C THR A 5 -20.69 -18.96 4.78
N LEU A 6 -19.63 -18.84 3.97
CA LEU A 6 -18.90 -17.57 3.82
C LEU A 6 -19.93 -16.45 3.61
N PRO A 7 -19.72 -15.26 4.22
CA PRO A 7 -20.63 -14.17 4.00
C PRO A 7 -20.73 -13.88 2.49
N PRO A 8 -21.92 -13.49 2.00
CA PRO A 8 -22.12 -13.22 0.58
C PRO A 8 -21.11 -12.17 0.11
N ARG A 9 -20.59 -12.36 -1.11
CA ARG A 9 -19.65 -11.40 -1.70
C ARG A 9 -20.27 -10.01 -1.75
N PRO A 10 -19.52 -8.95 -1.41
CA PRO A 10 -20.03 -7.60 -1.55
C PRO A 10 -20.35 -7.31 -3.01
N GLY A 11 -21.52 -6.74 -3.25
CA GLY A 11 -21.90 -6.27 -4.58
C GLY A 11 -21.03 -5.10 -5.06
N PRO A 12 -21.13 -4.76 -6.36
CA PRO A 12 -20.31 -3.68 -6.97
C PRO A 12 -20.36 -2.36 -6.21
N ALA A 13 -21.55 -1.97 -5.72
CA ALA A 13 -21.73 -0.74 -4.96
C ALA A 13 -20.93 -0.72 -3.64
N ARG A 14 -20.85 -1.85 -2.92
CA ARG A 14 -20.04 -1.95 -1.69
C ARG A 14 -18.54 -1.92 -2.00
N ILE A 15 -18.10 -2.53 -3.11
CA ILE A 15 -16.73 -2.48 -3.58
C ILE A 15 -16.36 -1.04 -3.94
N ALA A 16 -17.24 -0.34 -4.65
CA ALA A 16 -17.05 1.07 -4.99
C ALA A 16 -16.98 1.94 -3.73
N LEU A 17 -17.86 1.74 -2.77
CA LEU A 17 -17.83 2.44 -1.49
C LEU A 17 -16.49 2.21 -0.76
N LEU A 18 -16.01 0.98 -0.65
CA LEU A 18 -14.70 0.69 -0.05
C LEU A 18 -13.56 1.40 -0.79
N GLY A 19 -13.62 1.49 -2.12
CA GLY A 19 -12.65 2.24 -2.92
C GLY A 19 -12.66 3.74 -2.60
N VAL A 20 -13.83 4.36 -2.50
CA VAL A 20 -13.99 5.78 -2.14
C VAL A 20 -13.51 6.04 -0.71
N LEU A 21 -13.84 5.16 0.25
CA LEU A 21 -13.36 5.29 1.62
C LEU A 21 -11.83 5.18 1.70
N GLN A 22 -11.21 4.36 0.85
CA GLN A 22 -9.75 4.32 0.73
C GLN A 22 -9.19 5.61 0.14
N ILE A 23 -9.86 6.28 -0.81
CA ILE A 23 -9.44 7.61 -1.30
C ILE A 23 -9.36 8.60 -0.12
N LEU A 24 -10.39 8.68 0.71
CA LEU A 24 -10.39 9.54 1.90
C LEU A 24 -9.30 9.13 2.91
N SER A 25 -9.12 7.84 3.14
CA SER A 25 -8.11 7.32 4.09
C SER A 25 -6.68 7.67 3.66
N TRP A 26 -6.34 7.46 2.39
CA TRP A 26 -5.04 7.81 1.84
C TRP A 26 -4.84 9.33 1.74
N GLY A 27 -5.90 10.06 1.40
CA GLY A 27 -5.88 11.53 1.29
C GLY A 27 -5.65 12.22 2.63
N GLY A 28 -6.29 11.77 3.69
CA GLY A 28 -6.12 12.32 5.05
C GLY A 28 -4.87 11.81 5.79
N SER A 29 -4.00 11.04 5.13
CA SER A 29 -2.77 10.50 5.72
C SER A 29 -1.59 10.61 4.76
N PHE A 30 -1.28 9.56 4.01
CA PHE A 30 -0.07 9.45 3.19
C PHE A 30 0.08 10.57 2.15
N TYR A 31 -1.02 10.94 1.47
CA TYR A 31 -1.00 11.96 0.41
C TYR A 31 -1.23 13.39 0.91
N LEU A 32 -1.51 13.57 2.20
CA LEU A 32 -1.83 14.86 2.80
C LEU A 32 -0.72 15.90 2.58
N LEU A 33 0.53 15.53 2.86
CA LEU A 33 1.67 16.43 2.75
C LEU A 33 2.06 16.77 1.31
N GLY A 34 1.56 16.04 0.32
CA GLY A 34 1.77 16.41 -1.08
C GLY A 34 1.18 17.80 -1.43
N VAL A 35 0.24 18.31 -0.63
CA VAL A 35 -0.38 19.60 -0.81
C VAL A 35 -0.15 20.54 0.38
N LEU A 36 -0.11 20.01 1.60
CA LEU A 36 -0.05 20.82 2.82
C LEU A 36 1.37 21.15 3.28
N ALA A 37 2.41 20.49 2.76
CA ALA A 37 3.77 20.67 3.28
C ALA A 37 4.27 22.11 3.15
N ASP A 38 4.14 22.73 1.96
CA ASP A 38 4.57 24.10 1.73
C ASP A 38 3.75 25.12 2.53
N PRO A 39 2.39 25.05 2.54
CA PRO A 39 1.57 25.94 3.39
C PRO A 39 1.91 25.84 4.88
N ILE A 40 2.17 24.63 5.39
CA ILE A 40 2.57 24.43 6.80
C ILE A 40 3.93 25.07 7.07
N ALA A 41 4.93 24.78 6.25
CA ALA A 41 6.28 25.34 6.42
C ALA A 41 6.31 26.86 6.37
N HIS A 42 5.54 27.45 5.44
CA HIS A 42 5.44 28.90 5.28
C HIS A 42 4.75 29.58 6.49
N ASP A 43 3.62 29.04 6.96
CA ASP A 43 2.83 29.61 8.05
C ASP A 43 3.53 29.48 9.40
N THR A 44 4.23 28.36 9.65
CA THR A 44 4.81 28.05 10.96
C THR A 44 6.28 28.41 11.09
N GLY A 45 7.00 28.60 9.96
CA GLY A 45 8.45 28.75 9.93
C GLY A 45 9.21 27.47 10.24
N TRP A 46 8.56 26.31 10.34
CA TRP A 46 9.25 25.03 10.53
C TRP A 46 9.96 24.61 9.26
N SER A 47 11.15 23.99 9.41
CA SER A 47 11.86 23.54 8.23
C SER A 47 11.06 22.48 7.47
N HIS A 48 11.11 22.53 6.15
CA HIS A 48 10.39 21.63 5.26
C HIS A 48 10.73 20.14 5.56
N GLN A 49 11.96 19.87 5.98
CA GLN A 49 12.41 18.53 6.38
C GLN A 49 11.64 18.00 7.59
N TRP A 50 11.39 18.81 8.62
CA TRP A 50 10.61 18.40 9.78
C TRP A 50 9.13 18.24 9.46
N VAL A 51 8.60 19.08 8.58
CA VAL A 51 7.21 18.95 8.11
C VAL A 51 7.01 17.63 7.37
N LEU A 52 7.86 17.33 6.39
CA LEU A 52 7.81 16.05 5.66
C LEU A 52 8.18 14.85 6.54
N GLY A 53 9.04 15.04 7.53
CA GLY A 53 9.42 14.03 8.52
C GLY A 53 8.24 13.44 9.28
N GLY A 54 7.16 14.21 9.41
CA GLY A 54 5.90 13.73 9.98
C GLY A 54 5.37 12.48 9.30
N ALA A 55 5.34 12.45 7.97
CA ALA A 55 4.89 11.27 7.21
C ALA A 55 5.79 10.03 7.47
N SER A 56 7.11 10.24 7.60
CA SER A 56 8.04 9.16 7.96
C SER A 56 7.77 8.60 9.35
N ILE A 57 7.47 9.47 10.33
CA ILE A 57 7.04 9.06 11.68
C ILE A 57 5.74 8.26 11.59
N GLY A 58 4.75 8.73 10.83
CA GLY A 58 3.49 8.02 10.62
C GLY A 58 3.71 6.61 10.06
N LEU A 59 4.54 6.46 9.02
CA LEU A 59 4.89 5.17 8.43
C LEU A 59 5.66 4.27 9.41
N LEU A 60 6.56 4.83 10.21
CA LEU A 60 7.29 4.09 11.24
C LEU A 60 6.32 3.53 12.30
N VAL A 61 5.41 4.36 12.80
CA VAL A 61 4.38 3.93 13.75
C VAL A 61 3.48 2.87 13.13
N ALA A 62 3.03 3.07 11.89
CA ALA A 62 2.25 2.08 11.16
C ALA A 62 2.99 0.74 11.04
N SER A 63 4.28 0.77 10.73
CA SER A 63 5.16 -0.40 10.71
C SER A 63 5.18 -1.15 12.05
N LEU A 64 5.38 -0.44 13.15
CA LEU A 64 5.46 -1.02 14.48
C LEU A 64 4.12 -1.62 14.95
N LEU A 65 3.00 -1.01 14.56
CA LEU A 65 1.65 -1.44 14.95
C LEU A 65 1.09 -2.54 14.04
N SER A 66 1.54 -2.64 12.79
CA SER A 66 1.01 -3.58 11.78
C SER A 66 0.89 -5.03 12.27
N PRO A 67 1.86 -5.64 13.00
CA PRO A 67 1.69 -7.00 13.52
C PRO A 67 0.62 -7.11 14.62
N ARG A 68 0.43 -6.03 15.42
CA ARG A 68 -0.63 -5.99 16.43
C ARG A 68 -2.01 -5.86 15.79
N VAL A 69 -2.11 -5.04 14.75
CA VAL A 69 -3.33 -4.85 13.95
C VAL A 69 -3.74 -6.16 13.28
N GLY A 70 -2.81 -6.91 12.67
CA GLY A 70 -3.09 -8.23 12.12
C GLY A 70 -3.68 -9.20 13.15
N ARG A 71 -3.09 -9.25 14.36
CA ARG A 71 -3.65 -10.06 15.46
C ARG A 71 -5.01 -9.57 15.94
N LEU A 72 -5.21 -8.26 15.98
CA LEU A 72 -6.49 -7.67 16.38
C LEU A 72 -7.59 -8.00 15.37
N ILE A 73 -7.30 -7.90 14.06
CA ILE A 73 -8.21 -8.31 12.98
C ILE A 73 -8.60 -9.78 13.13
N ALA A 74 -7.63 -10.66 13.42
CA ALA A 74 -7.89 -12.08 13.64
C ALA A 74 -8.80 -12.36 14.86
N ARG A 75 -8.70 -11.53 15.91
CA ARG A 75 -9.44 -11.72 17.17
C ARG A 75 -10.84 -11.11 17.15
N VAL A 76 -10.95 -9.85 16.71
CA VAL A 76 -12.20 -9.07 16.85
C VAL A 76 -12.89 -8.80 15.51
N GLY A 77 -12.27 -9.20 14.41
CA GLY A 77 -12.74 -8.98 13.05
C GLY A 77 -12.33 -7.63 12.46
N GLY A 78 -12.18 -7.60 11.13
CA GLY A 78 -11.73 -6.40 10.42
C GLY A 78 -12.70 -5.23 10.48
N ARG A 79 -14.02 -5.48 10.49
CA ARG A 79 -15.05 -4.43 10.54
C ARG A 79 -14.85 -3.46 11.71
N LYS A 80 -14.58 -3.97 12.93
CA LYS A 80 -14.39 -3.14 14.12
C LYS A 80 -13.09 -2.33 14.04
N VAL A 81 -12.01 -2.98 13.61
CA VAL A 81 -10.67 -2.36 13.53
C VAL A 81 -10.65 -1.26 12.47
N ILE A 82 -11.19 -1.55 11.27
CA ILE A 82 -11.16 -0.60 10.14
C ILE A 82 -12.16 0.55 10.38
N ALA A 83 -13.32 0.29 11.01
CA ALA A 83 -14.20 1.39 11.38
C ALA A 83 -13.55 2.33 12.41
N ALA A 84 -12.83 1.80 13.41
CA ALA A 84 -12.13 2.62 14.39
C ALA A 84 -11.02 3.51 13.77
N HIS A 85 -10.48 3.13 12.59
CA HIS A 85 -9.55 3.94 11.83
C HIS A 85 -10.06 5.38 11.62
N GLY A 86 -11.34 5.55 11.26
CA GLY A 86 -11.94 6.87 11.03
C GLY A 86 -11.88 7.77 12.27
N LEU A 87 -12.10 7.21 13.46
CA LEU A 87 -12.00 7.94 14.73
C LEU A 87 -10.55 8.34 15.02
N ILE A 88 -9.62 7.40 14.88
CA ILE A 88 -8.19 7.66 15.13
C ILE A 88 -7.66 8.71 14.15
N MET A 89 -8.05 8.63 12.88
CA MET A 89 -7.64 9.59 11.85
C MET A 89 -8.20 10.99 12.15
N ALA A 90 -9.48 11.08 12.54
CA ALA A 90 -10.11 12.36 12.90
C ALA A 90 -9.38 13.03 14.07
N VAL A 91 -9.00 12.26 15.11
CA VAL A 91 -8.20 12.77 16.23
C VAL A 91 -6.83 13.27 15.75
N GLY A 92 -6.11 12.51 14.92
CA GLY A 92 -4.81 12.92 14.40
C GLY A 92 -4.89 14.20 13.57
N LEU A 93 -5.88 14.33 12.69
CA LEU A 93 -6.11 15.52 11.87
C LEU A 93 -6.53 16.73 12.73
N ALA A 94 -7.38 16.54 13.74
CA ALA A 94 -7.75 17.59 14.69
C ALA A 94 -6.54 18.07 15.51
N MET A 95 -5.69 17.15 15.98
CA MET A 95 -4.44 17.50 16.65
C MET A 95 -3.52 18.31 15.73
N MET A 96 -3.42 17.93 14.46
CA MET A 96 -2.64 18.66 13.46
C MET A 96 -3.20 20.08 13.23
N ALA A 97 -4.52 20.23 13.09
CA ALA A 97 -5.19 21.52 12.94
C ALA A 97 -4.91 22.48 14.11
N LEU A 98 -4.89 21.93 15.33
CA LEU A 98 -4.71 22.66 16.58
C LEU A 98 -3.25 22.74 17.04
N ALA A 99 -2.28 22.20 16.30
CA ALA A 99 -0.89 22.11 16.70
C ALA A 99 -0.27 23.51 16.95
N PRO A 100 0.10 23.86 18.19
CA PRO A 100 0.72 25.16 18.51
C PRO A 100 2.23 25.15 18.25
N ASN A 101 2.84 23.98 18.14
CA ASN A 101 4.28 23.79 17.96
C ASN A 101 4.58 22.48 17.21
N LEU A 102 5.83 22.34 16.80
CA LEU A 102 6.31 21.18 16.04
C LEU A 102 6.14 19.85 16.83
N ALA A 103 6.29 19.85 18.13
CA ALA A 103 6.15 18.62 18.93
C ALA A 103 4.72 18.05 18.85
N VAL A 104 3.70 18.90 18.97
CA VAL A 104 2.29 18.49 18.84
C VAL A 104 1.98 18.06 17.39
N TYR A 105 2.56 18.74 16.40
CA TYR A 105 2.46 18.33 14.99
C TYR A 105 3.04 16.93 14.77
N LEU A 106 4.23 16.63 15.29
CA LEU A 106 4.84 15.32 15.19
C LEU A 106 4.05 14.25 15.95
N LEU A 107 3.47 14.62 17.13
CA LEU A 107 2.58 13.73 17.88
C LEU A 107 1.29 13.43 17.09
N ALA A 108 0.74 14.40 16.37
CA ALA A 108 -0.39 14.16 15.47
C ALA A 108 -0.04 13.10 14.40
N TRP A 109 1.19 13.10 13.88
CA TRP A 109 1.67 12.06 12.96
C TRP A 109 1.83 10.69 13.61
N VAL A 110 2.14 10.61 14.91
CA VAL A 110 2.09 9.33 15.64
C VAL A 110 0.67 8.77 15.66
N VAL A 111 -0.34 9.62 15.91
CA VAL A 111 -1.75 9.22 15.89
C VAL A 111 -2.21 8.86 14.47
N LEU A 112 -1.83 9.66 13.47
CA LEU A 112 -2.10 9.33 12.05
C LEU A 112 -1.42 8.03 11.62
N GLY A 113 -0.24 7.72 12.13
CA GLY A 113 0.44 6.43 11.90
C GLY A 113 -0.35 5.25 12.46
N ALA A 114 -0.97 5.39 13.62
CA ALA A 114 -1.90 4.39 14.15
C ALA A 114 -3.15 4.25 13.28
N ALA A 115 -3.68 5.36 12.77
CA ALA A 115 -4.74 5.34 11.77
C ALA A 115 -4.30 4.62 10.49
N MET A 116 -3.14 4.93 9.94
CA MET A 116 -2.59 4.26 8.75
C MET A 116 -2.48 2.75 8.95
N ALA A 117 -2.01 2.30 10.12
CA ALA A 117 -1.91 0.87 10.45
C ALA A 117 -3.27 0.15 10.45
N THR A 118 -4.34 0.85 10.88
CA THR A 118 -5.66 0.24 11.11
C THR A 118 -6.62 0.35 9.94
N GLY A 119 -6.36 1.22 8.94
CA GLY A 119 -7.36 1.50 7.91
C GLY A 119 -6.86 1.57 6.47
N LEU A 120 -5.55 1.66 6.20
CA LEU A 120 -5.03 1.62 4.84
C LEU A 120 -5.08 0.20 4.25
N TYR A 121 -4.60 0.04 3.04
CA TYR A 121 -4.67 -1.21 2.28
C TYR A 121 -4.25 -2.45 3.06
N ASP A 122 -3.19 -2.37 3.87
CA ASP A 122 -2.70 -3.53 4.61
C ASP A 122 -3.75 -4.09 5.58
N ALA A 123 -4.45 -3.23 6.31
CA ALA A 123 -5.51 -3.64 7.22
C ALA A 123 -6.78 -4.08 6.47
N LEU A 124 -7.21 -3.29 5.46
CA LEU A 124 -8.42 -3.60 4.69
C LEU A 124 -8.27 -4.93 3.95
N PHE A 125 -7.16 -5.13 3.23
CA PHE A 125 -6.95 -6.34 2.44
C PHE A 125 -6.68 -7.56 3.31
N THR A 126 -6.01 -7.36 4.46
CA THR A 126 -5.90 -8.41 5.49
C THR A 126 -7.27 -8.85 5.99
N SER A 127 -8.19 -7.90 6.24
CA SER A 127 -9.56 -8.20 6.64
C SER A 127 -10.34 -8.93 5.55
N LEU A 128 -10.26 -8.46 4.30
CA LEU A 128 -10.93 -9.09 3.16
C LEU A 128 -10.39 -10.49 2.89
N GLY A 129 -9.07 -10.68 2.94
CA GLY A 129 -8.42 -11.97 2.75
C GLY A 129 -8.77 -12.98 3.85
N ALA A 130 -8.80 -12.53 5.11
CA ALA A 130 -9.22 -13.37 6.23
C ALA A 130 -10.69 -13.76 6.16
N THR A 131 -11.55 -12.91 5.57
CA THR A 131 -13.00 -13.14 5.47
C THR A 131 -13.37 -13.98 4.25
N TYR A 132 -12.77 -13.70 3.08
CA TYR A 132 -13.18 -14.27 1.80
C TYR A 132 -12.15 -15.23 1.17
N GLY A 133 -10.97 -15.39 1.77
CA GLY A 133 -9.89 -16.20 1.21
C GLY A 133 -9.53 -15.79 -0.22
N MET A 134 -9.38 -16.74 -1.13
CA MET A 134 -9.08 -16.47 -2.54
C MET A 134 -10.17 -15.65 -3.25
N GLN A 135 -11.40 -15.65 -2.74
CA GLN A 135 -12.49 -14.84 -3.27
C GLN A 135 -12.34 -13.36 -2.97
N ALA A 136 -11.42 -12.95 -2.08
CA ALA A 136 -11.07 -11.56 -1.84
C ALA A 136 -10.40 -10.88 -3.04
N ARG A 137 -9.74 -11.63 -3.94
CA ARG A 137 -8.98 -11.07 -5.05
C ARG A 137 -9.78 -10.10 -5.92
N PRO A 138 -10.93 -10.45 -6.49
CA PRO A 138 -11.72 -9.51 -7.31
C PRO A 138 -12.21 -8.29 -6.51
N ILE A 139 -12.46 -8.45 -5.21
CA ILE A 139 -12.84 -7.33 -4.33
C ILE A 139 -11.65 -6.37 -4.17
N ILE A 140 -10.46 -6.89 -3.87
CA ILE A 140 -9.22 -6.13 -3.74
C ILE A 140 -8.90 -5.38 -5.03
N VAL A 141 -9.01 -6.04 -6.19
CA VAL A 141 -8.79 -5.40 -7.50
C VAL A 141 -9.78 -4.27 -7.72
N GLY A 142 -11.06 -4.48 -7.48
CA GLY A 142 -12.08 -3.44 -7.60
C GLY A 142 -11.84 -2.24 -6.70
N VAL A 143 -11.49 -2.48 -5.42
CA VAL A 143 -11.11 -1.41 -4.48
C VAL A 143 -9.89 -0.64 -4.98
N THR A 144 -8.83 -1.34 -5.41
CA THR A 144 -7.59 -0.69 -5.88
C THR A 144 -7.77 0.06 -7.19
N LEU A 145 -8.72 -0.36 -8.03
CA LEU A 145 -9.04 0.35 -9.28
C LEU A 145 -9.63 1.73 -8.97
N ILE A 146 -10.59 1.80 -8.07
CA ILE A 146 -11.25 3.06 -7.70
C ILE A 146 -10.29 3.95 -6.90
N SER A 147 -9.64 3.40 -5.89
CA SER A 147 -8.69 4.16 -5.08
C SER A 147 -7.40 4.51 -5.80
N GLY A 148 -7.15 3.95 -6.98
CA GLY A 148 -6.08 4.38 -7.89
C GLY A 148 -6.21 5.83 -8.36
N PHE A 149 -7.41 6.38 -8.33
CA PHE A 149 -7.67 7.80 -8.63
C PHE A 149 -7.47 8.73 -7.42
N CYS A 150 -6.90 8.23 -6.32
CA CYS A 150 -6.79 8.98 -5.08
C CYS A 150 -6.13 10.36 -5.29
N THR A 151 -4.96 10.43 -5.89
CA THR A 151 -4.25 11.70 -6.10
C THR A 151 -5.00 12.63 -7.05
N THR A 152 -5.66 12.10 -8.07
CA THR A 152 -6.47 12.86 -9.02
C THR A 152 -7.66 13.54 -8.35
N VAL A 153 -8.23 12.94 -7.31
CA VAL A 153 -9.39 13.48 -6.57
C VAL A 153 -8.94 14.30 -5.36
N ILE A 154 -8.03 13.76 -4.58
CA ILE A 154 -7.67 14.33 -3.27
C ILE A 154 -6.81 15.57 -3.39
N TRP A 155 -5.84 15.62 -4.31
CA TRP A 155 -4.95 16.78 -4.40
C TRP A 155 -5.67 18.05 -4.84
N PRO A 156 -6.53 18.05 -5.87
CA PRO A 156 -7.34 19.23 -6.18
C PRO A 156 -8.29 19.62 -5.04
N LEU A 157 -8.89 18.63 -4.37
CA LEU A 157 -9.78 18.87 -3.21
C LEU A 157 -9.00 19.54 -2.07
N LEU A 158 -7.85 19.00 -1.67
CA LEU A 158 -7.02 19.57 -0.62
C LEU A 158 -6.49 20.96 -1.00
N ALA A 159 -6.07 21.17 -2.26
CA ALA A 159 -5.62 22.47 -2.74
C ALA A 159 -6.74 23.54 -2.65
N LEU A 160 -7.96 23.18 -3.06
CA LEU A 160 -9.12 24.04 -2.91
C LEU A 160 -9.42 24.34 -1.43
N MET A 161 -9.39 23.33 -0.58
CA MET A 161 -9.61 23.52 0.86
C MET A 161 -8.54 24.39 1.50
N VAL A 162 -7.27 24.20 1.14
CA VAL A 162 -6.16 25.06 1.63
C VAL A 162 -6.35 26.51 1.18
N HIS A 163 -6.76 26.73 -0.07
CA HIS A 163 -7.03 28.07 -0.58
C HIS A 163 -8.17 28.78 0.19
N LEU A 164 -9.23 28.04 0.54
CA LEU A 164 -10.43 28.61 1.20
C LEU A 164 -10.30 28.70 2.72
N LEU A 165 -9.65 27.75 3.37
CA LEU A 165 -9.66 27.57 4.82
C LEU A 165 -8.28 27.67 5.47
N GLY A 166 -7.23 27.79 4.68
CA GLY A 166 -5.86 27.58 5.13
C GLY A 166 -5.59 26.12 5.51
N TRP A 167 -4.34 25.78 5.83
CA TRP A 167 -3.96 24.40 6.11
C TRP A 167 -4.59 23.87 7.41
N ARG A 168 -4.72 24.71 8.47
CA ARG A 168 -5.35 24.33 9.74
C ARG A 168 -6.85 24.06 9.56
N GLY A 169 -7.54 24.94 8.86
CA GLY A 169 -8.95 24.76 8.53
C GLY A 169 -9.19 23.54 7.66
N THR A 170 -8.28 23.25 6.72
CA THR A 170 -8.31 22.05 5.89
C THR A 170 -8.19 20.78 6.74
N CYS A 171 -7.23 20.72 7.66
CA CYS A 171 -7.09 19.58 8.57
C CYS A 171 -8.34 19.40 9.45
N GLY A 172 -8.89 20.49 10.00
CA GLY A 172 -10.12 20.45 10.82
C GLY A 172 -11.35 19.98 10.03
N ALA A 173 -11.58 20.56 8.85
CA ALA A 173 -12.69 20.15 7.99
C ALA A 173 -12.55 18.68 7.51
N PHE A 174 -11.34 18.28 7.18
CA PHE A 174 -11.08 16.90 6.79
C PHE A 174 -11.23 15.94 7.98
N ALA A 175 -10.89 16.35 9.21
CA ALA A 175 -11.16 15.57 10.43
C ALA A 175 -12.66 15.30 10.61
N VAL A 176 -13.51 16.31 10.42
CA VAL A 176 -14.98 16.15 10.47
C VAL A 176 -15.45 15.22 9.36
N LEU A 177 -14.97 15.41 8.14
CA LEU A 177 -15.34 14.58 6.98
C LEU A 177 -15.03 13.10 7.25
N VAL A 178 -13.81 12.77 7.69
CA VAL A 178 -13.42 11.37 7.94
C VAL A 178 -14.15 10.77 9.14
N LEU A 179 -14.45 11.56 10.16
CA LEU A 179 -15.23 11.11 11.31
C LEU A 179 -16.64 10.68 10.89
N VAL A 180 -17.33 11.53 10.12
CA VAL A 180 -18.71 11.32 9.68
C VAL A 180 -18.79 10.24 8.59
N ALA A 181 -17.78 10.14 7.71
CA ALA A 181 -17.80 9.20 6.59
C ALA A 181 -17.18 7.84 6.96
N LEU A 182 -15.94 7.80 7.45
CA LEU A 182 -15.20 6.53 7.54
C LEU A 182 -15.79 5.60 8.59
N PHE A 183 -16.06 6.10 9.79
CA PHE A 183 -16.55 5.23 10.88
C PHE A 183 -17.88 4.53 10.54
N PRO A 184 -18.97 5.23 10.17
CA PRO A 184 -20.24 4.57 9.88
C PRO A 184 -20.22 3.79 8.57
N LEU A 185 -19.60 4.32 7.51
CA LEU A 185 -19.64 3.67 6.21
C LEU A 185 -18.79 2.39 6.15
N TYR A 186 -17.64 2.32 6.85
CA TYR A 186 -16.91 1.06 6.97
C TYR A 186 -17.72 0.00 7.76
N ARG A 187 -18.50 0.41 8.76
CA ARG A 187 -19.40 -0.52 9.46
C ARG A 187 -20.51 -1.06 8.58
N LEU A 188 -20.96 -0.28 7.60
CA LEU A 188 -21.98 -0.70 6.63
C LEU A 188 -21.38 -1.55 5.50
N ALA A 189 -20.18 -1.20 5.04
CA ALA A 189 -19.54 -1.83 3.88
C ALA A 189 -18.92 -3.19 4.20
N LEU A 190 -18.39 -3.38 5.42
CA LEU A 190 -17.70 -4.60 5.82
C LEU A 190 -18.65 -5.54 6.59
N PRO A 191 -18.54 -6.87 6.35
CA PRO A 191 -19.37 -7.85 7.04
C PRO A 191 -19.03 -7.92 8.54
N GLU A 192 -19.99 -8.37 9.32
CA GLU A 192 -19.75 -8.70 10.72
C GLU A 192 -18.79 -9.88 10.84
N HIS A 193 -18.00 -9.85 11.92
CA HIS A 193 -17.12 -10.98 12.22
C HIS A 193 -17.99 -12.15 12.68
N VAL A 194 -18.05 -13.17 11.84
CA VAL A 194 -18.66 -14.46 12.25
C VAL A 194 -17.54 -15.26 12.89
N ASN A 195 -17.66 -15.49 14.21
CA ASN A 195 -16.79 -16.46 14.88
C ASN A 195 -17.05 -17.84 14.28
N ALA A 196 -16.12 -18.35 13.48
CA ALA A 196 -16.22 -19.69 12.96
C ALA A 196 -16.36 -20.69 14.15
N PRO A 197 -17.30 -21.66 14.10
CA PRO A 197 -17.41 -22.74 15.07
C PRO A 197 -16.07 -23.45 15.28
N ALA A 198 -15.84 -24.01 16.45
CA ALA A 198 -14.57 -24.66 16.79
C ALA A 198 -14.13 -25.74 15.77
N HIS A 199 -15.11 -26.44 15.18
CA HIS A 199 -14.86 -27.45 14.13
C HIS A 199 -14.33 -26.82 12.83
N GLN A 200 -14.87 -25.68 12.40
CA GLN A 200 -14.40 -24.96 11.23
C GLN A 200 -13.04 -24.26 11.47
N ARG A 201 -12.75 -23.86 12.72
CA ARG A 201 -11.41 -23.37 13.08
C ARG A 201 -10.37 -24.47 12.96
N ALA A 202 -10.71 -25.71 13.32
CA ALA A 202 -9.85 -26.88 13.15
C ALA A 202 -9.61 -27.18 11.65
N GLU A 203 -10.65 -27.14 10.82
CA GLU A 203 -10.51 -27.30 9.36
C GLU A 203 -9.74 -26.15 8.71
N GLN A 204 -9.96 -24.90 9.13
CA GLN A 204 -9.20 -23.73 8.67
C GLN A 204 -7.74 -23.75 9.14
N GLY A 205 -7.46 -24.44 10.26
CA GLY A 205 -6.12 -24.73 10.76
C GLY A 205 -5.49 -25.95 10.10
N ALA A 206 -6.25 -26.75 9.33
CA ALA A 206 -5.71 -27.85 8.57
C ALA A 206 -4.73 -27.37 7.49
N GLY A 207 -3.67 -28.09 7.27
CA GLY A 207 -2.59 -27.74 6.36
C GLY A 207 -1.30 -27.42 7.09
N GLU A 208 -0.20 -27.45 6.37
CA GLU A 208 1.11 -27.19 6.95
C GLU A 208 1.33 -25.69 7.26
N PRO A 209 2.05 -25.40 8.35
CA PRO A 209 2.53 -24.05 8.62
C PRO A 209 3.32 -23.48 7.44
N LEU A 210 3.30 -22.16 7.28
CA LEU A 210 4.09 -21.48 6.27
C LEU A 210 5.58 -21.77 6.49
N ALA A 211 6.25 -22.31 5.46
CA ALA A 211 7.68 -22.58 5.53
C ALA A 211 8.46 -21.26 5.77
N PRO A 212 9.43 -21.24 6.70
CA PRO A 212 10.21 -20.04 7.00
C PRO A 212 10.89 -19.42 5.78
N SER A 213 11.39 -20.24 4.85
CA SER A 213 12.00 -19.77 3.61
C SER A 213 11.02 -18.97 2.73
N ILE A 214 9.81 -19.48 2.53
CA ILE A 214 8.75 -18.81 1.77
C ILE A 214 8.35 -17.49 2.46
N TYR A 215 8.22 -17.51 3.80
CA TYR A 215 7.90 -16.33 4.58
C TYR A 215 8.93 -15.21 4.39
N TRP A 216 10.22 -15.52 4.56
CA TRP A 216 11.28 -14.51 4.49
C TRP A 216 11.52 -14.00 3.07
N VAL A 217 11.46 -14.87 2.05
CA VAL A 217 11.60 -14.47 0.64
C VAL A 217 10.44 -13.55 0.24
N MET A 218 9.21 -13.90 0.60
CA MET A 218 8.02 -13.08 0.31
C MET A 218 8.06 -11.74 1.06
N THR A 219 8.52 -11.75 2.31
CA THR A 219 8.69 -10.54 3.12
C THR A 219 9.75 -9.61 2.53
N ALA A 220 10.90 -10.14 2.11
CA ALA A 220 11.96 -9.38 1.46
C ALA A 220 11.49 -8.80 0.12
N LEU A 221 10.79 -9.59 -0.70
CA LEU A 221 10.20 -9.14 -1.96
C LEU A 221 9.27 -7.93 -1.74
N PHE A 222 8.37 -8.01 -0.75
CA PHE A 222 7.43 -6.92 -0.46
C PHE A 222 8.12 -5.68 0.09
N ALA A 223 9.16 -5.85 0.92
CA ALA A 223 9.92 -4.73 1.47
C ALA A 223 10.71 -3.99 0.37
N ILE A 224 11.40 -4.73 -0.51
CA ILE A 224 12.15 -4.15 -1.63
C ILE A 224 11.21 -3.45 -2.61
N ALA A 225 10.08 -4.08 -2.96
CA ALA A 225 9.10 -3.48 -3.85
C ALA A 225 8.47 -2.20 -3.26
N ALA A 226 8.27 -2.15 -1.94
CA ALA A 226 7.76 -0.97 -1.24
C ALA A 226 8.80 0.17 -1.21
N ALA A 227 10.05 -0.13 -0.88
CA ALA A 227 11.16 0.82 -0.94
C ALA A 227 11.32 1.39 -2.35
N LEU A 228 11.37 0.53 -3.35
CA LEU A 228 11.53 0.90 -4.76
C LEU A 228 10.44 1.88 -5.22
N MET A 229 9.16 1.57 -4.92
CA MET A 229 8.05 2.47 -5.23
C MET A 229 8.24 3.84 -4.59
N THR A 230 8.61 3.88 -3.31
CA THR A 230 8.76 5.15 -2.58
C THR A 230 9.97 5.94 -3.10
N CYS A 231 11.10 5.28 -3.33
CA CYS A 231 12.28 5.91 -3.92
C CYS A 231 11.94 6.55 -5.28
N ILE A 232 11.32 5.79 -6.19
CA ILE A 232 10.97 6.31 -7.53
C ILE A 232 10.01 7.50 -7.41
N SER A 233 9.03 7.45 -6.52
CA SER A 233 8.08 8.56 -6.32
C SER A 233 8.79 9.86 -5.90
N ILE A 234 9.95 9.78 -5.28
CA ILE A 234 10.73 10.92 -4.81
C ILE A 234 11.75 11.38 -5.86
N VAL A 235 12.47 10.43 -6.46
CA VAL A 235 13.66 10.77 -7.25
C VAL A 235 13.42 10.83 -8.75
N LEU A 236 12.29 10.38 -9.26
CA LEU A 236 12.04 10.23 -10.70
C LEU A 236 12.28 11.52 -11.48
N LEU A 237 11.74 12.64 -11.02
CA LEU A 237 11.92 13.93 -11.68
C LEU A 237 13.39 14.35 -11.70
N THR A 238 14.07 14.22 -10.56
CA THR A 238 15.50 14.56 -10.43
C THR A 238 16.36 13.74 -11.37
N VAL A 239 16.09 12.44 -11.46
CA VAL A 239 16.83 11.53 -12.37
C VAL A 239 16.57 11.89 -13.84
N LEU A 240 15.32 12.16 -14.23
CA LEU A 240 14.99 12.54 -15.60
C LEU A 240 15.64 13.89 -15.99
N GLN A 241 15.64 14.86 -15.10
CA GLN A 241 16.28 16.16 -15.33
C GLN A 241 17.82 16.02 -15.46
N ALA A 242 18.44 15.22 -14.61
CA ALA A 242 19.87 14.93 -14.70
C ALA A 242 20.27 14.27 -16.04
N ARG A 243 19.34 13.57 -16.68
CA ARG A 243 19.49 12.97 -18.02
C ARG A 243 19.16 13.90 -19.18
N GLY A 244 19.00 15.20 -18.92
CA GLY A 244 18.80 16.24 -19.94
C GLY A 244 17.35 16.51 -20.31
N HIS A 245 16.37 15.88 -19.64
CA HIS A 245 14.96 16.26 -19.84
C HIS A 245 14.65 17.59 -19.16
N SER A 246 13.93 18.50 -19.85
CA SER A 246 13.39 19.68 -19.21
C SER A 246 12.39 19.30 -18.11
N LEU A 247 12.16 20.18 -17.15
CA LEU A 247 11.17 19.95 -16.09
C LEU A 247 9.79 19.57 -16.65
N ALA A 248 9.33 20.28 -17.68
CA ALA A 248 8.05 20.00 -18.34
C ALA A 248 8.01 18.60 -18.97
N SER A 249 9.09 18.20 -19.66
CA SER A 249 9.22 16.86 -20.24
C SER A 249 9.29 15.78 -19.15
N ALA A 250 10.04 16.00 -18.06
CA ALA A 250 10.12 15.08 -16.94
C ALA A 250 8.77 14.87 -16.26
N ILE A 251 7.99 15.94 -16.05
CA ILE A 251 6.62 15.86 -15.52
C ILE A 251 5.70 15.08 -16.47
N ALA A 252 5.74 15.36 -17.76
CA ALA A 252 4.93 14.64 -18.75
C ALA A 252 5.25 13.14 -18.78
N LEU A 253 6.54 12.77 -18.71
CA LEU A 253 6.99 11.39 -18.64
C LEU A 253 6.53 10.70 -17.34
N ALA A 254 6.72 11.35 -16.19
CA ALA A 254 6.28 10.83 -14.90
C ALA A 254 4.75 10.63 -14.84
N ALA A 255 3.99 11.49 -15.52
CA ALA A 255 2.53 11.37 -15.60
C ALA A 255 2.04 10.09 -16.31
N LEU A 256 2.88 9.41 -17.10
CA LEU A 256 2.53 8.14 -17.76
C LEU A 256 2.37 6.99 -16.75
N VAL A 257 3.04 7.06 -15.60
CA VAL A 257 3.04 6.00 -14.59
C VAL A 257 1.63 5.74 -14.04
N GLY A 258 0.86 6.79 -13.75
CA GLY A 258 -0.50 6.68 -13.20
C GLY A 258 -1.48 5.93 -14.09
N PRO A 259 -1.71 6.37 -15.33
CA PRO A 259 -2.56 5.69 -16.30
C PRO A 259 -2.13 4.23 -16.56
N ALA A 260 -0.82 3.96 -16.64
CA ALA A 260 -0.30 2.61 -16.82
C ALA A 260 -0.65 1.69 -15.64
N GLN A 261 -0.59 2.19 -14.39
CA GLN A 261 -1.03 1.45 -13.20
C GLN A 261 -2.53 1.08 -13.26
N VAL A 262 -3.38 2.04 -13.64
CA VAL A 262 -4.83 1.81 -13.72
C VAL A 262 -5.15 0.83 -14.85
N LEU A 263 -4.58 1.06 -16.02
CA LEU A 263 -4.81 0.20 -17.21
C LEU A 263 -4.44 -1.25 -16.91
N CYS A 264 -3.29 -1.50 -16.29
CA CYS A 264 -2.84 -2.85 -15.97
C CYS A 264 -3.79 -3.56 -14.97
N ARG A 265 -4.37 -2.83 -14.01
CA ARG A 265 -5.39 -3.37 -13.09
C ARG A 265 -6.70 -3.69 -13.81
N VAL A 266 -7.12 -2.85 -14.76
CA VAL A 266 -8.30 -3.11 -15.61
C VAL A 266 -8.09 -4.38 -16.43
N ILE A 267 -6.93 -4.53 -17.06
CA ILE A 267 -6.56 -5.72 -17.85
C ILE A 267 -6.54 -6.97 -16.94
N ASP A 268 -5.94 -6.92 -15.75
CA ASP A 268 -5.91 -8.04 -14.80
C ASP A 268 -7.33 -8.46 -14.39
N LEU A 269 -8.20 -7.49 -14.16
CA LEU A 269 -9.61 -7.74 -13.81
C LEU A 269 -10.37 -8.36 -14.99
N ALA A 270 -10.19 -7.84 -16.21
CA ALA A 270 -10.86 -8.31 -17.41
C ALA A 270 -10.45 -9.74 -17.79
N LEU A 271 -9.17 -10.07 -17.63
CA LEU A 271 -8.62 -11.40 -17.92
C LEU A 271 -9.03 -12.46 -16.88
N LYS A 272 -9.72 -12.07 -15.79
CA LYS A 272 -10.15 -12.96 -14.68
C LYS A 272 -9.07 -13.92 -14.20
N ARG A 273 -7.81 -13.52 -14.31
CA ARG A 273 -6.67 -14.37 -13.93
C ARG A 273 -6.70 -14.65 -12.44
N GLN A 274 -6.69 -15.94 -12.08
CA GLN A 274 -6.71 -16.37 -10.66
C GLN A 274 -5.37 -16.97 -10.21
N ALA A 275 -4.27 -16.60 -10.85
CA ALA A 275 -2.94 -17.10 -10.55
C ALA A 275 -2.07 -15.99 -9.89
N PRO A 276 -2.11 -15.82 -8.55
CA PRO A 276 -1.35 -14.75 -7.86
C PRO A 276 0.15 -14.82 -8.10
N LEU A 277 0.71 -16.02 -8.26
CA LEU A 277 2.13 -16.20 -8.54
C LEU A 277 2.51 -15.67 -9.93
N PHE A 278 1.68 -15.94 -10.95
CA PHE A 278 1.88 -15.39 -12.29
C PHE A 278 1.78 -13.85 -12.28
N THR A 279 0.80 -13.31 -11.56
CA THR A 279 0.65 -11.85 -11.39
C THR A 279 1.88 -11.25 -10.69
N ALA A 280 2.48 -11.97 -9.71
CA ALA A 280 3.70 -11.54 -9.04
C ALA A 280 4.92 -11.51 -9.98
N LEU A 281 5.10 -12.54 -10.80
CA LEU A 281 6.16 -12.60 -11.81
C LEU A 281 5.99 -11.51 -12.87
N LEU A 282 4.76 -11.29 -13.33
CA LEU A 282 4.47 -10.22 -14.29
C LEU A 282 4.73 -8.84 -13.67
N SER A 283 4.28 -8.59 -12.44
CA SER A 283 4.49 -7.33 -11.73
C SER A 283 5.98 -7.02 -11.54
N SER A 284 6.75 -7.96 -10.99
CA SER A 284 8.17 -7.76 -10.75
C SER A 284 8.99 -7.72 -12.04
N GLY A 285 8.64 -8.52 -13.05
CA GLY A 285 9.28 -8.53 -14.36
C GLY A 285 9.07 -7.22 -15.11
N MET A 286 7.83 -6.71 -15.18
CA MET A 286 7.55 -5.41 -15.81
C MET A 286 8.24 -4.26 -15.07
N THR A 287 8.32 -4.31 -13.74
CA THR A 287 9.06 -3.31 -12.97
C THR A 287 10.55 -3.34 -13.32
N ALA A 288 11.15 -4.53 -13.38
CA ALA A 288 12.57 -4.69 -13.71
C ALA A 288 12.86 -4.24 -15.15
N ILE A 289 12.09 -4.72 -16.13
CA ILE A 289 12.22 -4.31 -17.53
C ILE A 289 12.06 -2.79 -17.66
N GLY A 290 11.02 -2.23 -17.02
CA GLY A 290 10.74 -0.80 -17.08
C GLY A 290 11.94 0.04 -16.61
N LEU A 291 12.55 -0.31 -15.47
CA LEU A 291 13.69 0.43 -14.94
C LEU A 291 14.98 0.20 -15.73
N LEU A 292 15.23 -1.00 -16.24
CA LEU A 292 16.35 -1.26 -17.15
C LEU A 292 16.21 -0.46 -18.44
N VAL A 293 15.02 -0.35 -19.00
CA VAL A 293 14.79 0.50 -20.19
C VAL A 293 15.03 1.97 -19.87
N VAL A 294 14.53 2.47 -18.74
CA VAL A 294 14.80 3.84 -18.29
C VAL A 294 16.30 4.07 -18.12
N GLU A 295 17.04 3.09 -17.63
CA GLU A 295 18.48 3.20 -17.38
C GLU A 295 19.32 3.16 -18.66
N PHE A 296 19.11 2.13 -19.52
CA PHE A 296 20.02 1.82 -20.61
C PHE A 296 19.55 2.29 -21.98
N VAL A 297 18.27 2.66 -22.15
CA VAL A 297 17.67 3.01 -23.46
C VAL A 297 16.98 4.37 -23.41
N PRO A 298 17.74 5.49 -23.44
CA PRO A 298 17.19 6.85 -23.29
C PRO A 298 16.07 7.18 -24.29
N SER A 299 16.11 6.62 -25.51
CA SER A 299 15.07 6.81 -26.53
C SER A 299 13.72 6.16 -26.17
N LEU A 300 13.70 5.21 -25.24
CA LEU A 300 12.51 4.46 -24.83
C LEU A 300 12.06 4.76 -23.40
N VAL A 301 12.51 5.84 -22.78
CA VAL A 301 12.18 6.20 -21.38
C VAL A 301 10.67 6.19 -21.12
N ALA A 302 9.85 6.70 -22.05
CA ALA A 302 8.39 6.69 -21.93
C ALA A 302 7.84 5.25 -21.81
N TRP A 303 8.30 4.33 -22.64
CA TRP A 303 7.95 2.92 -22.56
C TRP A 303 8.43 2.25 -21.28
N GLY A 304 9.65 2.58 -20.85
CA GLY A 304 10.18 2.13 -19.56
C GLY A 304 9.29 2.54 -18.39
N LEU A 305 8.84 3.78 -18.37
CA LEU A 305 7.94 4.28 -17.32
C LEU A 305 6.53 3.68 -17.39
N VAL A 306 6.02 3.40 -18.60
CA VAL A 306 4.75 2.66 -18.76
C VAL A 306 4.89 1.23 -18.23
N CYS A 307 5.98 0.53 -18.56
CA CYS A 307 6.24 -0.81 -18.03
C CYS A 307 6.39 -0.81 -16.49
N TYR A 308 7.16 0.13 -15.95
CA TYR A 308 7.28 0.32 -14.50
C TYR A 308 5.91 0.57 -13.85
N GLY A 309 5.14 1.50 -14.42
CA GLY A 309 3.79 1.84 -13.93
C GLY A 309 2.87 0.63 -13.91
N ALA A 310 2.85 -0.16 -14.97
CA ALA A 310 2.06 -1.38 -15.07
C ALA A 310 2.47 -2.42 -14.00
N GLY A 311 3.78 -2.65 -13.83
CA GLY A 311 4.31 -3.52 -12.78
C GLY A 311 3.91 -3.06 -11.37
N ASN A 312 4.11 -1.78 -11.07
CA ASN A 312 3.73 -1.19 -9.78
C ASN A 312 2.21 -1.19 -9.55
N GLY A 313 1.41 -1.09 -10.62
CA GLY A 313 -0.05 -1.21 -10.54
C GLY A 313 -0.52 -2.57 -10.02
N LEU A 314 0.13 -3.65 -10.44
CA LEU A 314 -0.16 -5.01 -9.97
C LEU A 314 0.37 -5.30 -8.56
N ARG A 315 1.39 -4.59 -8.10
CA ARG A 315 2.06 -4.82 -6.80
C ARG A 315 1.10 -4.85 -5.61
N ALA A 316 0.14 -3.91 -5.56
CA ALA A 316 -0.83 -3.85 -4.46
C ALA A 316 -1.72 -5.10 -4.41
N ILE A 317 -2.10 -5.64 -5.57
CA ILE A 317 -2.88 -6.87 -5.71
C ILE A 317 -2.03 -8.05 -5.26
N VAL A 318 -0.78 -8.15 -5.75
CA VAL A 318 0.17 -9.23 -5.43
C VAL A 318 0.43 -9.30 -3.92
N LYS A 319 0.72 -8.16 -3.29
CA LYS A 319 0.99 -8.09 -1.85
C LYS A 319 -0.12 -8.70 -1.01
N SER A 320 -1.37 -8.57 -1.46
CA SER A 320 -2.54 -9.03 -0.71
C SER A 320 -3.01 -10.43 -1.10
N THR A 321 -2.76 -10.85 -2.35
CA THR A 321 -3.29 -12.12 -2.86
C THR A 321 -2.28 -13.26 -2.88
N LEU A 322 -0.99 -12.96 -3.02
CA LEU A 322 0.06 -13.98 -3.01
C LEU A 322 0.14 -14.75 -1.68
N PRO A 323 0.04 -14.10 -0.49
CA PRO A 323 0.00 -14.83 0.76
C PRO A 323 -1.20 -15.78 0.89
N LEU A 324 -2.34 -15.50 0.21
CA LEU A 324 -3.51 -16.39 0.24
C LEU A 324 -3.25 -17.78 -0.35
N VAL A 325 -2.21 -17.92 -1.21
CA VAL A 325 -1.86 -19.20 -1.85
C VAL A 325 -1.09 -20.11 -0.91
N VAL A 326 -0.32 -19.54 0.02
CA VAL A 326 0.68 -20.28 0.81
C VAL A 326 0.43 -20.25 2.32
N VAL A 327 -0.42 -19.32 2.79
CA VAL A 327 -0.73 -19.13 4.20
C VAL A 327 -2.09 -19.76 4.52
N ARG A 328 -2.17 -20.51 5.59
CA ARG A 328 -3.46 -21.05 6.07
C ARG A 328 -4.44 -19.92 6.35
N PRO A 329 -5.73 -20.10 6.07
CA PRO A 329 -6.75 -19.06 6.31
C PRO A 329 -6.77 -18.55 7.77
N ALA A 330 -6.56 -19.44 8.74
CA ALA A 330 -6.50 -19.08 10.16
C ALA A 330 -5.33 -18.15 10.51
N ASP A 331 -4.19 -18.28 9.82
CA ASP A 331 -2.96 -17.53 10.10
C ASP A 331 -2.85 -16.29 9.22
N TYR A 332 -3.65 -16.16 8.18
CA TYR A 332 -3.50 -15.13 7.14
C TYR A 332 -3.42 -13.72 7.71
N ALA A 333 -4.32 -13.34 8.61
CA ALA A 333 -4.34 -11.99 9.17
C ALA A 333 -3.08 -11.67 10.00
N VAL A 334 -2.61 -12.65 10.78
CA VAL A 334 -1.41 -12.49 11.62
C VAL A 334 -0.15 -12.41 10.76
N VAL A 335 -0.04 -13.30 9.77
CA VAL A 335 1.12 -13.35 8.86
C VAL A 335 1.18 -12.11 8.00
N SER A 336 0.06 -11.68 7.40
CA SER A 336 -0.02 -10.45 6.59
C SER A 336 0.37 -9.21 7.40
N GLY A 337 -0.10 -9.09 8.65
CA GLY A 337 0.29 -8.00 9.53
C GLY A 337 1.78 -7.99 9.88
N ARG A 338 2.40 -9.18 10.04
CA ARG A 338 3.85 -9.30 10.26
C ARG A 338 4.64 -8.94 9.01
N MET A 339 4.21 -9.35 7.82
CA MET A 339 4.84 -9.04 6.54
C MET A 339 4.74 -7.57 6.17
N ALA A 340 3.68 -6.88 6.57
CA ALA A 340 3.52 -5.45 6.33
C ALA A 340 4.59 -4.60 7.05
N ARG A 341 5.09 -5.06 8.22
CA ARG A 341 6.05 -4.32 9.04
C ARG A 341 7.32 -3.94 8.29
N PRO A 342 8.11 -4.87 7.69
CA PRO A 342 9.33 -4.51 6.97
C PRO A 342 9.06 -3.65 5.73
N ALA A 343 7.93 -3.86 5.04
CA ALA A 343 7.55 -3.06 3.88
C ALA A 343 7.28 -1.58 4.26
N LEU A 344 6.53 -1.34 5.33
CA LEU A 344 6.26 0.01 5.84
C LEU A 344 7.53 0.66 6.42
N LEU A 345 8.39 -0.11 7.10
CA LEU A 345 9.67 0.39 7.57
C LEU A 345 10.57 0.84 6.41
N ALA A 346 10.63 0.04 5.35
CA ALA A 346 11.37 0.38 4.16
C ALA A 346 10.84 1.68 3.50
N GLN A 347 9.53 1.88 3.47
CA GLN A 347 8.92 3.13 2.99
C GLN A 347 9.25 4.33 3.90
N ALA A 348 9.27 4.14 5.22
CA ALA A 348 9.60 5.21 6.16
C ALA A 348 11.05 5.68 6.04
N VAL A 349 11.98 4.77 5.75
CA VAL A 349 13.42 5.05 5.61
C VAL A 349 13.77 5.55 4.20
N ALA A 350 13.02 5.15 3.17
CA ALA A 350 13.33 5.44 1.77
C ALA A 350 13.57 6.93 1.47
N PRO A 351 12.80 7.91 1.97
CA PRO A 351 13.06 9.33 1.68
C PRO A 351 14.43 9.80 2.17
N ILE A 352 14.82 9.38 3.38
CA ILE A 352 16.10 9.74 4.00
C ILE A 352 17.25 9.09 3.23
N ALA A 353 17.10 7.79 2.92
CA ALA A 353 18.10 7.06 2.16
C ALA A 353 18.30 7.64 0.74
N CYS A 354 17.21 7.96 0.04
CA CYS A 354 17.26 8.60 -1.28
C CYS A 354 17.96 9.95 -1.24
N GLY A 355 17.60 10.80 -0.27
CA GLY A 355 18.23 12.11 -0.12
C GLY A 355 19.75 12.01 0.12
N TYR A 356 20.16 11.13 1.01
CA TYR A 356 21.57 10.87 1.29
C TYR A 356 22.32 10.32 0.06
N LEU A 357 21.76 9.31 -0.61
CA LEU A 357 22.39 8.69 -1.77
C LEU A 357 22.55 9.66 -2.94
N ILE A 358 21.52 10.47 -3.24
CA ILE A 358 21.61 11.48 -4.31
C ILE A 358 22.68 12.52 -3.98
N SER A 359 22.76 12.98 -2.72
CA SER A 359 23.75 14.00 -2.32
C SER A 359 25.18 13.48 -2.32
N THR A 360 25.40 12.18 -2.08
CA THR A 360 26.74 11.58 -1.97
C THR A 360 27.21 10.91 -3.26
N LEU A 361 26.33 10.19 -3.96
CA LEU A 361 26.66 9.36 -5.12
C LEU A 361 26.10 9.90 -6.44
N GLY A 362 25.21 10.90 -6.38
CA GLY A 362 24.59 11.48 -7.55
C GLY A 362 23.38 10.70 -8.10
N SER A 363 22.72 11.30 -9.10
CA SER A 363 21.50 10.76 -9.70
C SER A 363 21.73 9.53 -10.58
N GLU A 364 22.90 9.38 -11.18
CA GLU A 364 23.26 8.19 -11.98
C GLU A 364 23.39 6.95 -11.10
N ALA A 365 24.11 7.04 -9.99
CA ALA A 365 24.21 5.92 -9.05
C ALA A 365 22.84 5.53 -8.47
N MET A 366 21.95 6.51 -8.30
CA MET A 366 20.60 6.28 -7.82
C MET A 366 19.77 5.42 -8.79
N ILE A 367 19.82 5.69 -10.10
CA ILE A 367 19.08 4.88 -11.07
C ILE A 367 19.64 3.46 -11.19
N HIS A 368 20.99 3.29 -11.15
CA HIS A 368 21.62 1.98 -11.10
C HIS A 368 21.17 1.17 -9.89
N MET A 369 21.09 1.80 -8.72
CA MET A 369 20.59 1.16 -7.51
C MET A 369 19.12 0.75 -7.66
N LEU A 370 18.26 1.60 -8.22
CA LEU A 370 16.84 1.29 -8.44
C LEU A 370 16.66 0.12 -9.41
N ALA A 371 17.45 0.07 -10.49
CA ALA A 371 17.44 -1.05 -11.44
C ALA A 371 17.94 -2.34 -10.77
N ALA A 372 19.02 -2.27 -9.98
CA ALA A 372 19.52 -3.42 -9.23
C ALA A 372 18.49 -3.94 -8.21
N MET A 373 17.81 -3.05 -7.48
CA MET A 373 16.73 -3.42 -6.57
C MET A 373 15.56 -4.10 -7.31
N ALA A 374 15.21 -3.64 -8.50
CA ALA A 374 14.14 -4.24 -9.31
C ALA A 374 14.53 -5.65 -9.81
N LEU A 375 15.77 -5.83 -10.25
CA LEU A 375 16.32 -7.14 -10.62
C LEU A 375 16.36 -8.10 -9.42
N LEU A 376 16.77 -7.62 -8.25
CA LEU A 376 16.76 -8.40 -7.02
C LEU A 376 15.33 -8.83 -6.66
N ALA A 377 14.35 -7.91 -6.74
CA ALA A 377 12.95 -8.24 -6.50
C ALA A 377 12.43 -9.28 -7.50
N PHE A 378 12.79 -9.18 -8.77
CA PHE A 378 12.43 -10.18 -9.78
C PHE A 378 13.09 -11.54 -9.51
N GLY A 379 14.38 -11.57 -9.17
CA GLY A 379 15.10 -12.78 -8.77
C GLY A 379 14.50 -13.46 -7.55
N LEU A 380 14.12 -12.68 -6.51
CA LEU A 380 13.40 -13.20 -5.34
C LEU A 380 12.02 -13.76 -5.72
N CYS A 381 11.33 -13.14 -6.65
CA CYS A 381 10.04 -13.63 -7.13
C CYS A 381 10.18 -14.97 -7.88
N LEU A 382 11.21 -15.12 -8.73
CA LEU A 382 11.55 -16.40 -9.38
C LEU A 382 11.92 -17.48 -8.36
N TRP A 383 12.71 -17.13 -7.36
CA TRP A 383 13.08 -18.06 -6.29
C TRP A 383 11.84 -18.50 -5.49
N LEU A 384 10.97 -17.54 -5.14
CA LEU A 384 9.70 -17.83 -4.47
C LEU A 384 8.83 -18.81 -5.30
N ALA A 385 8.76 -18.60 -6.62
CA ALA A 385 8.03 -19.49 -7.51
C ALA A 385 8.57 -20.93 -7.46
N ARG A 386 9.90 -21.08 -7.46
CA ARG A 386 10.56 -22.41 -7.32
C ARG A 386 10.24 -23.05 -5.98
N LEU A 387 10.33 -22.30 -4.86
CA LEU A 387 10.02 -22.81 -3.52
C LEU A 387 8.57 -23.30 -3.41
N ILE A 388 7.63 -22.54 -3.97
CA ILE A 388 6.21 -22.94 -3.96
C ILE A 388 5.99 -24.20 -4.82
N ALA A 389 6.60 -24.28 -6.00
CA ALA A 389 6.49 -25.45 -6.88
C ALA A 389 7.08 -26.70 -6.25
N GLN A 390 8.25 -26.59 -5.60
CA GLN A 390 8.88 -27.71 -4.88
C GLN A 390 8.00 -28.21 -3.75
N ARG A 391 7.39 -27.30 -2.97
CA ARG A 391 6.46 -27.66 -1.90
C ARG A 391 5.24 -28.42 -2.43
N GLN A 392 4.66 -27.98 -3.54
CA GLN A 392 3.51 -28.62 -4.17
C GLN A 392 3.87 -30.03 -4.71
N ALA A 393 5.05 -30.19 -5.28
CA ALA A 393 5.53 -31.51 -5.77
C ALA A 393 5.70 -32.53 -4.63
N LEU A 394 6.27 -32.10 -3.49
CA LEU A 394 6.41 -32.96 -2.30
C LEU A 394 5.06 -33.43 -1.75
N HIS A 395 4.04 -32.56 -1.78
CA HIS A 395 2.68 -32.92 -1.30
C HIS A 395 1.94 -33.82 -2.30
N GLY A 396 2.14 -33.62 -3.60
CA GLY A 396 1.58 -34.50 -4.64
C GLY A 396 2.15 -35.92 -4.60
N GLN A 397 3.40 -36.09 -4.15
CA GLN A 397 4.03 -37.38 -3.96
C GLN A 397 3.62 -38.11 -2.64
N ALA A 398 3.22 -37.36 -1.62
CA ALA A 398 2.76 -37.94 -0.35
C ALA A 398 1.28 -38.36 -0.36
N ALA A 399 0.56 -38.07 -1.43
CA ALA A 399 -0.86 -38.39 -1.64
C ALA A 399 -1.07 -39.61 -2.58
N VAL A 400 0.01 -40.22 -3.09
CA VAL A 400 0.05 -41.47 -3.84
C VAL A 400 0.65 -42.58 -2.95
#